data_59819b518939efb922a56be67ec57d64
#
_entry.id   59819b518939efb922a56be67ec57d64
#
_cell.length_a   1.000
_cell.length_b   1.000
_cell.length_c   1.000
_cell.angle_alpha   90.00
_cell.angle_beta   90.00
_cell.angle_gamma   90.00
#
_symmetry.space_group_name_H-M   'P 1'
#
loop_
_entity.id
_entity.type
_entity.pdbx_description
1 polymer ?
#
loop_
_entity_poly.entity_id
_entity_poly.type
_entity_poly.pdbx_seq_one_letter_code
_entity_poly.pdbx_strand_id
1 'polypeptide(L)'
;MKIKLFGGLRQKAGSAEQAASGATIREALENICVDNETLRAAIFDGRTLHPHVRVMVNGRDCELAQGLDTLISAGDQIAVFPPIAGG
;
A
#
# COMPACT_ATOMS: atom_id res chain seq x y z
N MET A 1 6.39 -8.59 -7.60
CA MET A 1 6.44 -7.12 -7.53
C MET A 1 6.88 -6.68 -6.15
N LYS A 2 7.32 -5.44 -6.04
CA LYS A 2 7.74 -4.89 -4.75
C LYS A 2 6.90 -3.69 -4.39
N ILE A 3 6.58 -3.58 -3.09
CA ILE A 3 5.89 -2.44 -2.54
C ILE A 3 6.87 -1.66 -1.68
N LYS A 4 7.03 -0.37 -1.96
CA LYS A 4 7.85 0.53 -1.16
C LYS A 4 6.96 1.21 -0.13
N LEU A 5 7.43 1.23 1.12
CA LEU A 5 6.72 1.82 2.23
C LEU A 5 7.51 3.00 2.77
N PHE A 6 6.81 4.08 3.10
CA PHE A 6 7.43 5.33 3.53
C PHE A 6 6.96 5.71 4.93
N GLY A 7 7.78 6.52 5.61
CA GLY A 7 7.44 7.07 6.91
C GLY A 7 7.10 6.02 7.96
N GLY A 8 6.03 6.25 8.70
CA GLY A 8 5.60 5.35 9.75
C GLY A 8 5.20 3.96 9.27
N LEU A 9 4.78 3.83 8.01
CA LEU A 9 4.44 2.53 7.44
C LEU A 9 5.68 1.66 7.31
N ARG A 10 6.79 2.27 6.90
CA ARG A 10 8.07 1.57 6.81
C ARG A 10 8.50 1.03 8.17
N GLN A 11 8.33 1.82 9.22
CA GLN A 11 8.67 1.39 10.57
C GLN A 11 7.80 0.23 11.03
N LYS A 12 6.50 0.29 10.75
CA LYS A 12 5.57 -0.77 11.13
C LYS A 12 5.81 -2.06 10.37
N ALA A 13 6.28 -1.95 9.14
CA ALA A 13 6.57 -3.11 8.29
C ALA A 13 7.92 -3.75 8.62
N GLY A 14 8.84 -2.99 9.19
CA GLY A 14 10.19 -3.47 9.49
C GLY A 14 11.15 -3.36 8.33
N SER A 15 10.72 -2.93 7.15
CA SER A 15 11.59 -2.68 6.02
C SER A 15 10.94 -1.70 5.05
N ALA A 16 11.78 -1.06 4.23
CA ALA A 16 11.31 -0.09 3.25
C ALA A 16 10.67 -0.74 2.03
N GLU A 17 11.01 -1.99 1.75
CA GLU A 17 10.46 -2.72 0.62
C GLU A 17 9.96 -4.08 1.06
N GLN A 18 8.81 -4.48 0.51
CA GLN A 18 8.20 -5.77 0.78
C GLN A 18 7.90 -6.44 -0.56
N ALA A 19 8.27 -7.71 -0.68
CA ALA A 19 7.85 -8.49 -1.84
C ALA A 19 6.36 -8.79 -1.70
N ALA A 20 5.63 -8.70 -2.81
CA ALA A 20 4.19 -8.91 -2.79
C ALA A 20 3.71 -9.60 -4.05
N SER A 21 2.55 -10.22 -3.96
CA SER A 21 1.87 -10.80 -5.11
C SER A 21 0.39 -10.47 -5.02
N GLY A 22 -0.27 -10.46 -6.18
CA GLY A 22 -1.68 -10.16 -6.27
C GLY A 22 -2.02 -9.62 -7.65
N ALA A 23 -3.30 -9.66 -8.01
CA ALA A 23 -3.79 -9.14 -9.28
C ALA A 23 -4.27 -7.70 -9.17
N THR A 24 -4.55 -7.23 -7.95
CA THR A 24 -5.00 -5.87 -7.69
C THR A 24 -4.16 -5.27 -6.57
N ILE A 25 -4.24 -3.93 -6.43
CA ILE A 25 -3.58 -3.25 -5.33
C ILE A 25 -4.07 -3.79 -3.99
N ARG A 26 -5.38 -4.03 -3.85
CA ARG A 26 -5.95 -4.61 -2.64
C ARG A 26 -5.26 -5.91 -2.26
N GLU A 27 -5.15 -6.82 -3.21
CA GLU A 27 -4.53 -8.12 -2.95
C GLU A 27 -3.07 -7.99 -2.57
N ALA A 28 -2.33 -7.12 -3.25
CA ALA A 28 -0.92 -6.90 -2.95
C ALA A 28 -0.71 -6.33 -1.55
N LEU A 29 -1.53 -5.36 -1.16
CA LEU A 29 -1.46 -4.78 0.18
C LEU A 29 -1.88 -5.78 1.25
N GLU A 30 -2.93 -6.57 0.99
CA GLU A 30 -3.33 -7.63 1.91
C GLU A 30 -2.21 -8.64 2.10
N ASN A 31 -1.51 -8.94 1.02
CA ASN A 31 -0.41 -9.91 1.03
C ASN A 31 0.70 -9.49 2.00
N ILE A 32 1.07 -8.21 2.01
CA ILE A 32 2.13 -7.74 2.92
C ILE A 32 1.64 -7.55 4.35
N CYS A 33 0.34 -7.59 4.57
CA CYS A 33 -0.24 -7.40 5.91
C CYS A 33 -0.65 -8.72 6.57
N VAL A 34 -0.41 -9.85 5.93
CA VAL A 34 -0.97 -11.13 6.36
C VAL A 34 -0.58 -11.49 7.81
N ASP A 35 0.64 -11.17 8.22
CA ASP A 35 1.10 -11.43 9.57
C ASP A 35 1.44 -10.15 10.32
N ASN A 36 0.85 -9.03 9.93
CA ASN A 36 1.20 -7.74 10.52
C ASN A 36 -0.05 -6.87 10.69
N GLU A 37 -0.74 -7.06 11.82
CA GLU A 37 -1.95 -6.31 12.13
C GLU A 37 -1.67 -4.82 12.33
N THR A 38 -0.49 -4.46 12.82
CA THR A 38 -0.13 -3.05 13.01
C THR A 38 -0.05 -2.34 11.66
N LEU A 39 0.55 -2.99 10.67
CA LEU A 39 0.64 -2.44 9.33
C LEU A 39 -0.74 -2.40 8.67
N ARG A 40 -1.54 -3.46 8.83
CA ARG A 40 -2.89 -3.51 8.29
C ARG A 40 -3.74 -2.35 8.82
N ALA A 41 -3.71 -2.13 10.12
CA ALA A 41 -4.50 -1.07 10.74
C ALA A 41 -4.05 0.32 10.30
N ALA A 42 -2.79 0.47 9.90
CA ALA A 42 -2.27 1.75 9.44
C ALA A 42 -2.65 2.02 7.97
N ILE A 43 -2.79 0.97 7.16
CA ILE A 43 -3.10 1.11 5.73
C ILE A 43 -4.61 1.10 5.48
N PHE A 44 -5.33 0.21 6.14
CA PHE A 44 -6.74 -0.03 5.87
C PHE A 44 -7.65 0.49 6.99
N ASP A 45 -8.80 1.00 6.59
CA ASP A 45 -9.92 1.28 7.48
C ASP A 45 -11.05 0.36 7.02
N GLY A 46 -11.12 -0.81 7.65
CA GLY A 46 -12.02 -1.84 7.17
C GLY A 46 -11.58 -2.35 5.79
N ARG A 47 -12.41 -2.16 4.78
CA ARG A 47 -12.14 -2.63 3.43
C ARG A 47 -11.63 -1.54 2.50
N THR A 48 -11.43 -0.34 3.01
CA THR A 48 -10.95 0.78 2.23
C THR A 48 -9.61 1.26 2.77
N LEU A 49 -8.94 2.12 2.01
CA LEU A 49 -7.73 2.76 2.51
C LEU A 49 -8.08 3.73 3.62
N HIS A 50 -7.20 3.82 4.61
CA HIS A 50 -7.30 4.86 5.62
C HIS A 50 -7.30 6.22 4.92
N PRO A 51 -8.07 7.21 5.42
CA PRO A 51 -8.01 8.55 4.85
C PRO A 51 -6.57 9.06 4.82
N HIS A 52 -6.21 9.72 3.72
CA HIS A 52 -4.89 10.33 3.52
C HIS A 52 -3.74 9.35 3.30
N VAL A 53 -3.98 8.04 3.33
CA VAL A 53 -3.00 7.07 2.83
C VAL A 53 -3.05 7.12 1.31
N ARG A 54 -1.87 7.24 0.69
CA ARG A 54 -1.75 7.32 -0.77
C ARG A 54 -1.02 6.12 -1.30
N VAL A 55 -1.55 5.54 -2.37
CA VAL A 55 -0.92 4.40 -3.05
C VAL A 55 -0.64 4.82 -4.48
N MET A 56 0.63 4.76 -4.86
CA MET A 56 1.06 5.13 -6.21
C MET A 56 1.45 3.87 -6.96
N VAL A 57 1.05 3.79 -8.20
CA VAL A 57 1.44 2.71 -9.11
C VAL A 57 2.17 3.33 -10.28
N ASN A 58 3.46 3.00 -10.43
CA ASN A 58 4.31 3.56 -11.48
C ASN A 58 4.26 5.09 -11.50
N GLY A 59 4.22 5.70 -10.31
CA GLY A 59 4.25 7.15 -10.17
C GLY A 59 2.88 7.83 -10.29
N ARG A 60 1.78 7.06 -10.41
CA ARG A 60 0.43 7.62 -10.50
C ARG A 60 -0.42 7.15 -9.34
N ASP A 61 -1.17 8.08 -8.75
CA ASP A 61 -2.07 7.75 -7.65
C ASP A 61 -3.15 6.79 -8.14
N CYS A 62 -3.38 5.71 -7.40
CA CYS A 62 -4.37 4.70 -7.79
C CYS A 62 -5.79 5.25 -7.83
N GLU A 63 -6.06 6.35 -7.14
CA GLU A 63 -7.37 7.00 -7.20
C GLU A 63 -7.68 7.54 -8.59
N LEU A 64 -6.66 7.77 -9.42
CA LEU A 64 -6.83 8.19 -10.81
C LEU A 64 -7.18 7.01 -11.71
N ALA A 65 -7.16 5.81 -11.19
CA ALA A 65 -7.56 4.60 -11.90
C ALA A 65 -8.78 4.00 -11.18
N GLN A 66 -8.65 2.84 -10.57
CA GLN A 66 -9.77 2.17 -9.91
C GLN A 66 -9.52 1.96 -8.41
N GLY A 67 -8.72 2.83 -7.80
CA GLY A 67 -8.42 2.73 -6.38
C GLY A 67 -7.80 1.38 -6.03
N LEU A 68 -8.27 0.76 -4.97
CA LEU A 68 -7.76 -0.53 -4.53
C LEU A 68 -8.02 -1.66 -5.54
N ASP A 69 -8.98 -1.48 -6.44
CA ASP A 69 -9.31 -2.49 -7.45
C ASP A 69 -8.51 -2.32 -8.73
N THR A 70 -7.55 -1.39 -8.76
CA THR A 70 -6.67 -1.20 -9.90
C THR A 70 -5.88 -2.49 -10.15
N LEU A 71 -5.91 -2.95 -11.40
CA LEU A 71 -5.14 -4.13 -11.80
C LEU A 71 -3.66 -3.80 -11.85
N ILE A 72 -2.85 -4.73 -11.40
CA ILE A 72 -1.40 -4.57 -11.38
C ILE A 72 -0.74 -5.80 -11.99
N SER A 73 0.51 -5.62 -12.39
CA SER A 73 1.31 -6.67 -13.02
C SER A 73 2.64 -6.80 -12.28
N ALA A 74 3.34 -7.91 -12.53
CA ALA A 74 4.57 -8.23 -11.80
C ALA A 74 5.66 -7.17 -11.91
N GLY A 75 5.70 -6.42 -13.01
CA GLY A 75 6.71 -5.37 -13.21
C GLY A 75 6.33 -4.01 -12.65
N ASP A 76 5.14 -3.87 -12.08
CA ASP A 76 4.69 -2.59 -11.56
C ASP A 76 5.42 -2.21 -10.28
N GLN A 77 5.61 -0.90 -10.10
CA GLN A 77 6.22 -0.35 -8.89
C GLN A 77 5.12 0.30 -8.07
N ILE A 78 4.95 -0.20 -6.85
CA ILE A 78 3.92 0.31 -5.94
C ILE A 78 4.61 1.03 -4.78
N ALA A 79 4.10 2.21 -4.44
CA ALA A 79 4.59 2.98 -3.31
C ALA A 79 3.41 3.37 -2.42
N VAL A 80 3.56 3.21 -1.11
CA VAL A 80 2.51 3.54 -0.15
C VAL A 80 3.03 4.61 0.80
N PHE A 81 2.30 5.71 0.86
CA PHE A 81 2.66 6.87 1.69
C PHE A 81 1.68 6.99 2.84
N PRO A 82 2.19 7.18 4.07
CA PRO A 82 1.31 7.37 5.22
C PRO A 82 0.66 8.76 5.19
N PRO A 83 -0.37 8.98 6.02
CA PRO A 83 -0.89 10.33 6.21
C PRO A 83 0.21 11.26 6.70
N ILE A 84 0.18 12.51 6.24
CA ILE A 84 1.14 13.52 6.71
C ILE A 84 0.67 14.01 8.06
N ALA A 85 1.53 13.86 9.08
CA ALA A 85 1.20 14.26 10.43
C ALA A 85 1.00 15.79 10.50
N GLY A 86 -0.08 16.21 11.14
CA GLY A 86 -0.38 17.62 11.31
C GLY A 86 -0.88 18.33 10.06
N GLY A 87 -0.99 17.61 8.96
CA GLY A 87 -1.43 18.17 7.69
C GLY A 87 -2.86 17.93 7.41
#